data_32ebbc1cc5fb58f19c4ec36a667fbe79
#
_entry.id   32ebbc1cc5fb58f19c4ec36a667fbe79
#
_cell.length_a   1.000
_cell.length_b   1.000
_cell.length_c   1.000
_cell.angle_alpha   90.00
_cell.angle_beta   90.00
_cell.angle_gamma   90.00
#
_symmetry.space_group_name_H-M   'P 1'
#
loop_
_entity.id
_entity.type
_entity.pdbx_description
1 polymer ?
#
loop_
_entity_poly.entity_id
_entity_poly.type
_entity_poly.pdbx_seq_one_letter_code
_entity_poly.pdbx_strand_id
1 'polypeptide(L)'
;MYKRQAEALRALCYFDLIKHCGDVPYGYENNYVDDYGLTSRFDIYDALIEKLKAAEPYMYKVGEGGLNGERITRTFVDGLIGKMALYAGGYQTIRTDMPELYGSVQFETLSTDAKRKCAYARRSDYKNYYTIAEDYLQKALSTNAGTTKLVTTDERSYANNPFQRHFQYGMDLLMSPEAIFEIGCVQNQATSRMYCYDFGRGSNGGNNTAPNKVFAGIRMVPSFYYGGYDNADKRRDVSAVVTGLDGKGNELAFTFKAGAKIDGGICLNKWDICRQNPYFVGPQMGAGFNIPIMRVADVILMLAEVKAGLDADTEAIALVNQIRERAFGDDLHNISGLSGEALKEAILMERKFELFGEGHTSYDLVRSGKFSQKAMEVRNEMSTLAENLKTKGYHEFENGNILPAYIWTKQVAGAKLTYDCTDENDPVLFPGWRGVLDFAELGLSVNGTNHNTAIKGLFEYIAPDSETAAELEAEGYVKTEWGSTLAANIDIYLSNILPGITSEESVPCYYWPIPYETISQSKGKVTNGYGLPQQ
;
A
#
# COMPACT_ATOMS: atom_id res chain seq x y z
N MET A 1 -7.54 32.12 -0.09
CA MET A 1 -7.13 30.77 0.37
C MET A 1 -8.21 29.72 0.15
N TYR A 2 -9.40 29.79 0.75
CA TYR A 2 -10.45 28.75 0.63
C TYR A 2 -10.84 28.37 -0.79
N LYS A 3 -11.01 29.33 -1.70
CA LYS A 3 -11.30 29.02 -3.11
C LYS A 3 -10.25 28.12 -3.74
N ARG A 4 -8.97 28.34 -3.47
CA ARG A 4 -7.86 27.56 -4.02
C ARG A 4 -7.76 26.16 -3.40
N GLN A 5 -8.06 26.06 -2.11
CA GLN A 5 -8.18 24.74 -1.45
C GLN A 5 -9.35 23.94 -2.04
N ALA A 6 -10.46 24.58 -2.36
CA ALA A 6 -11.60 23.94 -3.01
C ALA A 6 -11.24 23.46 -4.44
N GLU A 7 -10.48 24.26 -5.20
CA GLU A 7 -9.95 23.84 -6.52
C GLU A 7 -9.04 22.61 -6.39
N ALA A 8 -8.17 22.58 -5.38
CA ALA A 8 -7.28 21.43 -5.17
C ALA A 8 -8.04 20.18 -4.69
N LEU A 9 -9.04 20.33 -3.83
CA LEU A 9 -9.91 19.24 -3.43
C LEU A 9 -10.69 18.67 -4.62
N ARG A 10 -11.21 19.55 -5.45
CA ARG A 10 -11.90 19.18 -6.70
C ARG A 10 -10.95 18.42 -7.62
N ALA A 11 -9.71 18.89 -7.79
CA ALA A 11 -8.71 18.19 -8.60
C ALA A 11 -8.39 16.81 -8.05
N LEU A 12 -8.24 16.67 -6.73
CA LEU A 12 -8.04 15.37 -6.08
C LEU A 12 -9.21 14.42 -6.34
N CYS A 13 -10.46 14.90 -6.21
CA CYS A 13 -11.65 14.09 -6.46
C CYS A 13 -11.76 13.64 -7.94
N TYR A 14 -11.48 14.52 -8.90
CA TYR A 14 -11.47 14.14 -10.31
C TYR A 14 -10.32 13.21 -10.65
N PHE A 15 -9.14 13.44 -10.09
CA PHE A 15 -8.00 12.54 -10.26
C PHE A 15 -8.33 11.12 -9.75
N ASP A 16 -9.00 11.03 -8.61
CA ASP A 16 -9.46 9.75 -8.09
C ASP A 16 -10.53 9.12 -8.98
N LEU A 17 -11.50 9.91 -9.43
CA LEU A 17 -12.56 9.46 -10.33
C LEU A 17 -12.02 8.90 -11.65
N ILE A 18 -11.09 9.60 -12.32
CA ILE A 18 -10.51 9.12 -13.57
C ILE A 18 -9.60 7.89 -13.40
N LYS A 19 -8.94 7.74 -12.25
CA LYS A 19 -8.21 6.50 -11.94
C LYS A 19 -9.15 5.29 -11.86
N HIS A 20 -10.35 5.48 -11.35
CA HIS A 20 -11.30 4.39 -11.09
C HIS A 20 -12.28 4.15 -12.24
N CYS A 21 -12.65 5.17 -13.00
CA CYS A 21 -13.67 5.07 -14.05
C CYS A 21 -13.13 5.35 -15.46
N GLY A 22 -11.92 5.86 -15.59
CA GLY A 22 -11.37 6.25 -16.88
C GLY A 22 -11.91 7.61 -17.38
N ASP A 23 -12.48 7.62 -18.57
CA ASP A 23 -13.05 8.84 -19.16
C ASP A 23 -14.42 9.10 -18.53
N VAL A 24 -14.65 10.35 -18.07
CA VAL A 24 -15.84 10.72 -17.30
C VAL A 24 -16.37 12.10 -17.72
N PRO A 25 -17.60 12.46 -17.38
CA PRO A 25 -18.09 13.82 -17.59
C PRO A 25 -17.27 14.85 -16.82
N TYR A 26 -16.92 15.96 -17.48
CA TYR A 26 -16.15 17.06 -16.89
C TYR A 26 -16.64 18.41 -17.40
N GLY A 27 -16.57 19.46 -16.55
CA GLY A 27 -16.92 20.83 -16.96
C GLY A 27 -18.38 21.25 -16.70
N TYR A 28 -19.21 20.38 -16.12
CA TYR A 28 -20.64 20.62 -15.89
C TYR A 28 -20.94 21.12 -14.46
N GLU A 29 -20.16 22.07 -13.98
CA GLU A 29 -20.05 22.37 -12.56
C GLU A 29 -21.19 23.21 -11.97
N ASN A 30 -21.94 23.91 -12.80
CA ASN A 30 -22.87 24.94 -12.34
C ASN A 30 -24.34 24.70 -12.71
N ASN A 31 -24.64 23.68 -13.48
CA ASN A 31 -26.01 23.40 -13.89
C ASN A 31 -26.26 21.90 -13.93
N TYR A 32 -27.41 21.48 -13.48
CA TYR A 32 -28.00 20.21 -13.88
C TYR A 32 -28.25 20.30 -15.40
N VAL A 33 -27.26 19.89 -16.17
CA VAL A 33 -27.37 19.87 -17.62
C VAL A 33 -27.75 18.46 -18.01
N ASP A 34 -28.93 18.29 -18.54
CA ASP A 34 -29.43 17.02 -19.10
C ASP A 34 -28.64 16.55 -20.35
N ASP A 35 -27.51 17.16 -20.69
CA ASP A 35 -26.79 16.96 -21.93
C ASP A 35 -25.27 16.87 -21.76
N TYR A 36 -24.82 16.05 -20.77
CA TYR A 36 -23.41 15.82 -20.54
C TYR A 36 -22.91 14.58 -21.27
N GLY A 37 -21.68 14.62 -21.77
CA GLY A 37 -20.95 13.53 -22.40
C GLY A 37 -19.66 13.20 -21.67
N LEU A 38 -18.95 12.19 -22.17
CA LEU A 38 -17.61 11.85 -21.71
C LEU A 38 -16.60 12.91 -22.16
N THR A 39 -15.65 13.20 -21.29
CA THR A 39 -14.44 13.97 -21.58
C THR A 39 -13.24 13.03 -21.45
N SER A 40 -12.29 13.14 -22.35
CA SER A 40 -11.04 12.41 -22.28
C SER A 40 -10.33 12.66 -20.95
N ARG A 41 -9.87 11.61 -20.29
CA ARG A 41 -9.05 11.76 -19.07
C ARG A 41 -7.80 12.61 -19.31
N PHE A 42 -7.26 12.61 -20.54
CA PHE A 42 -6.09 13.43 -20.87
C PHE A 42 -6.44 14.91 -20.85
N ASP A 43 -7.60 15.30 -21.42
CA ASP A 43 -8.09 16.68 -21.33
C ASP A 43 -8.41 17.07 -19.88
N ILE A 44 -8.91 16.13 -19.08
CA ILE A 44 -9.17 16.35 -17.66
C ILE A 44 -7.84 16.58 -16.91
N TYR A 45 -6.81 15.74 -17.13
CA TYR A 45 -5.47 15.96 -16.55
C TYR A 45 -4.95 17.35 -16.90
N ASP A 46 -4.97 17.73 -18.17
CA ASP A 46 -4.48 19.02 -18.63
C ASP A 46 -5.22 20.19 -17.95
N ALA A 47 -6.55 20.14 -17.93
CA ALA A 47 -7.36 21.16 -17.29
C ALA A 47 -7.12 21.28 -15.79
N LEU A 48 -6.97 20.16 -15.07
CA LEU A 48 -6.71 20.15 -13.63
C LEU A 48 -5.30 20.65 -13.31
N ILE A 49 -4.30 20.21 -14.06
CA ILE A 49 -2.91 20.64 -13.90
C ILE A 49 -2.80 22.16 -14.09
N GLU A 50 -3.38 22.72 -15.15
CA GLU A 50 -3.33 24.15 -15.41
C GLU A 50 -4.08 24.98 -14.34
N LYS A 51 -5.22 24.51 -13.87
CA LYS A 51 -5.94 25.17 -12.76
C LYS A 51 -5.12 25.16 -11.46
N LEU A 52 -4.44 24.07 -11.15
CA LEU A 52 -3.60 23.98 -9.96
C LEU A 52 -2.34 24.83 -10.06
N LYS A 53 -1.68 24.86 -11.22
CA LYS A 53 -0.55 25.77 -11.49
C LYS A 53 -0.92 27.23 -11.24
N ALA A 54 -2.13 27.62 -11.63
CA ALA A 54 -2.63 28.98 -11.41
C ALA A 54 -2.99 29.25 -9.93
N ALA A 55 -3.31 28.22 -9.16
CA ALA A 55 -3.74 28.35 -7.76
C ALA A 55 -2.57 28.31 -6.76
N GLU A 56 -1.55 27.47 -7.00
CA GLU A 56 -0.51 27.11 -6.06
C GLU A 56 0.33 28.30 -5.55
N PRO A 57 0.71 29.32 -6.38
CA PRO A 57 1.55 30.43 -5.89
C PRO A 57 0.89 31.25 -4.77
N TYR A 58 -0.41 31.15 -4.61
CA TYR A 58 -1.19 31.89 -3.63
C TYR A 58 -1.63 31.05 -2.43
N MET A 59 -1.04 29.87 -2.25
CA MET A 59 -1.35 28.97 -1.14
C MET A 59 -0.20 28.95 -0.14
N TYR A 60 -0.52 28.69 1.11
CA TYR A 60 0.49 28.50 2.15
C TYR A 60 1.16 27.14 1.99
N LYS A 61 2.45 27.10 2.32
CA LYS A 61 3.23 25.86 2.46
C LYS A 61 2.79 25.10 3.71
N VAL A 62 3.08 23.81 3.77
CA VAL A 62 2.94 23.07 5.02
C VAL A 62 3.85 23.68 6.10
N GLY A 63 3.33 23.85 7.31
CA GLY A 63 4.01 24.53 8.41
C GLY A 63 3.88 26.08 8.41
N GLU A 64 3.38 26.68 7.34
CA GLU A 64 3.16 28.13 7.24
C GLU A 64 1.75 28.48 7.67
N GLY A 65 1.60 29.60 8.42
CA GLY A 65 0.30 30.08 8.87
C GLY A 65 -0.44 29.12 9.82
N GLY A 66 0.27 28.22 10.49
CA GLY A 66 -0.28 27.20 11.38
C GLY A 66 -0.93 26.02 10.64
N LEU A 67 -0.70 25.88 9.33
CA LEU A 67 -1.23 24.76 8.54
C LEU A 67 -0.31 23.53 8.65
N ASN A 68 -0.90 22.39 8.95
CA ASN A 68 -0.25 21.08 8.98
C ASN A 68 -0.73 20.19 7.81
N GLY A 69 -0.30 18.93 7.80
CA GLY A 69 -0.66 17.94 6.78
C GLY A 69 -2.16 17.57 6.73
N GLU A 70 -3.00 17.97 7.67
CA GLU A 70 -4.47 17.79 7.60
C GLU A 70 -5.17 18.88 6.76
N ARG A 71 -4.39 19.78 6.18
CA ARG A 71 -4.91 20.87 5.34
C ARG A 71 -4.30 20.79 3.94
N ILE A 72 -5.09 21.19 2.96
CA ILE A 72 -4.61 21.32 1.59
C ILE A 72 -3.69 22.55 1.54
N THR A 73 -2.41 22.29 1.42
CA THR A 73 -1.33 23.27 1.37
C THR A 73 -0.73 23.37 -0.04
N ARG A 74 0.11 24.38 -0.28
CA ARG A 74 0.90 24.50 -1.51
C ARG A 74 1.77 23.25 -1.72
N THR A 75 2.42 22.76 -0.68
CA THR A 75 3.26 21.56 -0.73
C THR A 75 2.49 20.34 -1.26
N PHE A 76 1.26 20.15 -0.78
CA PHE A 76 0.39 19.10 -1.30
C PHE A 76 0.00 19.34 -2.77
N VAL A 77 -0.34 20.57 -3.12
CA VAL A 77 -0.73 20.92 -4.50
C VAL A 77 0.41 20.68 -5.48
N ASP A 78 1.64 21.05 -5.12
CA ASP A 78 2.84 20.76 -5.92
C ASP A 78 2.98 19.24 -6.13
N GLY A 79 2.91 18.45 -5.05
CA GLY A 79 2.94 16.99 -5.14
C GLY A 79 1.79 16.40 -5.97
N LEU A 80 0.59 16.98 -5.88
CA LEU A 80 -0.58 16.53 -6.65
C LEU A 80 -0.43 16.82 -8.15
N ILE A 81 0.09 17.99 -8.52
CA ILE A 81 0.41 18.31 -9.93
C ILE A 81 1.43 17.31 -10.47
N GLY A 82 2.53 17.09 -9.74
CA GLY A 82 3.55 16.12 -10.14
C GLY A 82 2.99 14.70 -10.29
N LYS A 83 2.17 14.26 -9.34
CA LYS A 83 1.51 12.95 -9.38
C LYS A 83 0.55 12.82 -10.58
N MET A 84 -0.29 13.81 -10.82
CA MET A 84 -1.19 13.81 -11.98
C MET A 84 -0.43 13.80 -13.31
N ALA A 85 0.63 14.57 -13.42
CA ALA A 85 1.47 14.58 -14.62
C ALA A 85 2.17 13.22 -14.84
N LEU A 86 2.71 12.60 -13.79
CA LEU A 86 3.27 11.24 -13.88
C LEU A 86 2.23 10.21 -14.37
N TYR A 87 0.99 10.30 -13.89
CA TYR A 87 -0.10 9.42 -14.33
C TYR A 87 -0.55 9.73 -15.77
N ALA A 88 -0.61 10.99 -16.16
CA ALA A 88 -0.97 11.39 -17.52
C ALA A 88 0.04 10.87 -18.57
N GLY A 89 1.33 10.81 -18.19
CA GLY A 89 2.41 10.26 -19.03
C GLY A 89 2.56 8.74 -18.93
N GLY A 90 1.90 8.08 -17.98
CA GLY A 90 2.00 6.63 -17.78
C GLY A 90 1.07 5.83 -18.68
N TYR A 91 1.27 4.50 -18.72
CA TYR A 91 0.36 3.59 -19.40
C TYR A 91 -1.01 3.55 -18.69
N GLN A 92 -2.06 3.43 -19.50
CA GLN A 92 -3.45 3.34 -19.06
C GLN A 92 -4.23 2.47 -20.02
N THR A 93 -5.35 1.91 -19.58
CA THR A 93 -6.29 1.27 -20.50
C THR A 93 -7.20 2.34 -21.10
N ILE A 94 -7.17 2.49 -22.42
CA ILE A 94 -7.95 3.46 -23.20
C ILE A 94 -9.05 2.76 -24.00
N ARG A 95 -10.10 3.49 -24.39
CA ARG A 95 -11.18 3.00 -25.25
C ARG A 95 -10.75 3.02 -26.71
N THR A 96 -11.10 1.99 -27.47
CA THR A 96 -10.92 1.97 -28.93
C THR A 96 -12.23 2.08 -29.71
N ASP A 97 -13.37 2.07 -29.00
CA ASP A 97 -14.71 2.27 -29.58
C ASP A 97 -15.12 3.75 -29.69
N MET A 98 -14.36 4.65 -29.09
CA MET A 98 -14.59 6.11 -29.14
C MET A 98 -13.26 6.85 -29.41
N PRO A 99 -12.60 6.63 -30.55
CA PRO A 99 -11.30 7.24 -30.83
C PRO A 99 -11.35 8.76 -30.89
N GLU A 100 -12.48 9.33 -31.30
CA GLU A 100 -12.73 10.77 -31.33
C GLU A 100 -12.59 11.45 -29.97
N LEU A 101 -12.78 10.70 -28.87
CA LEU A 101 -12.65 11.19 -27.50
C LEU A 101 -11.24 11.72 -27.20
N TYR A 102 -10.24 11.16 -27.86
CA TYR A 102 -8.83 11.49 -27.60
C TYR A 102 -8.25 12.53 -28.59
N GLY A 103 -9.05 12.99 -29.54
CA GLY A 103 -8.64 14.04 -30.49
C GLY A 103 -7.37 13.69 -31.27
N SER A 104 -6.34 14.53 -31.12
CA SER A 104 -5.05 14.36 -31.81
C SER A 104 -4.00 13.61 -31.00
N VAL A 105 -4.32 13.11 -29.81
CA VAL A 105 -3.37 12.37 -28.96
C VAL A 105 -2.91 11.10 -29.68
N GLN A 106 -1.59 10.96 -29.84
CA GLN A 106 -0.98 9.76 -30.37
C GLN A 106 -0.57 8.83 -29.23
N PHE A 107 -0.66 7.52 -29.47
CA PHE A 107 -0.40 6.51 -28.45
C PHE A 107 0.70 5.53 -28.84
N GLU A 108 1.52 5.17 -27.85
CA GLU A 108 2.37 3.98 -27.84
C GLU A 108 1.58 2.84 -27.18
N THR A 109 1.22 1.82 -27.96
CA THR A 109 0.34 0.72 -27.51
C THR A 109 1.15 -0.54 -27.20
N LEU A 110 0.95 -1.09 -26.00
CA LEU A 110 1.53 -2.36 -25.58
C LEU A 110 0.67 -3.55 -26.04
N SER A 111 -0.65 -3.48 -25.83
CA SER A 111 -1.57 -4.55 -26.19
C SER A 111 -2.97 -4.02 -26.47
N THR A 112 -3.79 -4.85 -27.13
CA THR A 112 -5.18 -4.51 -27.50
C THR A 112 -6.13 -5.65 -27.17
N ASP A 113 -7.37 -5.32 -26.80
CA ASP A 113 -8.45 -6.27 -26.63
C ASP A 113 -9.64 -5.86 -27.50
N ALA A 114 -9.79 -6.51 -28.64
CA ALA A 114 -10.85 -6.22 -29.60
C ALA A 114 -12.25 -6.55 -29.04
N LYS A 115 -12.36 -7.56 -28.16
CA LYS A 115 -13.64 -7.96 -27.55
C LYS A 115 -14.12 -6.90 -26.54
N ARG A 116 -13.23 -6.39 -25.72
CA ARG A 116 -13.52 -5.34 -24.74
C ARG A 116 -13.40 -3.94 -25.31
N LYS A 117 -12.97 -3.83 -26.57
CA LYS A 117 -12.77 -2.57 -27.31
C LYS A 117 -11.88 -1.59 -26.52
N CYS A 118 -10.72 -2.06 -26.10
CA CYS A 118 -9.75 -1.27 -25.35
C CYS A 118 -8.32 -1.60 -25.74
N ALA A 119 -7.40 -0.73 -25.38
CA ALA A 119 -5.98 -0.88 -25.58
C ALA A 119 -5.22 -0.46 -24.33
N TYR A 120 -4.09 -1.09 -24.07
CA TYR A 120 -3.16 -0.71 -23.02
C TYR A 120 -2.08 0.16 -23.65
N ALA A 121 -2.12 1.44 -23.38
CA ALA A 121 -1.34 2.43 -24.11
C ALA A 121 -0.96 3.62 -23.23
N ARG A 122 0.06 4.35 -23.65
CA ARG A 122 0.40 5.68 -23.13
C ARG A 122 0.48 6.69 -24.28
N ARG A 123 0.36 7.96 -23.97
CA ARG A 123 0.56 9.03 -24.96
C ARG A 123 2.03 9.10 -25.39
N SER A 124 2.26 9.35 -26.69
CA SER A 124 3.62 9.38 -27.26
C SER A 124 4.44 10.58 -26.79
N ASP A 125 3.79 11.66 -26.36
CA ASP A 125 4.42 12.86 -25.80
C ASP A 125 4.60 12.81 -24.27
N TYR A 126 4.63 11.63 -23.67
CA TYR A 126 4.69 11.40 -22.22
C TYR A 126 5.87 12.12 -21.54
N LYS A 127 7.01 12.31 -22.22
CA LYS A 127 8.17 13.03 -21.67
C LYS A 127 7.86 14.49 -21.32
N ASN A 128 6.90 15.13 -22.01
CA ASN A 128 6.44 16.49 -21.66
C ASN A 128 5.78 16.48 -20.27
N TYR A 129 4.99 15.45 -19.98
CA TYR A 129 4.34 15.28 -18.67
C TYR A 129 5.34 14.89 -17.59
N TYR A 130 6.33 14.09 -17.91
CA TYR A 130 7.41 13.77 -16.98
C TYR A 130 8.24 15.01 -16.63
N THR A 131 8.46 15.94 -17.57
CA THR A 131 9.11 17.24 -17.25
C THR A 131 8.26 18.09 -16.30
N ILE A 132 6.93 18.11 -16.49
CA ILE A 132 6.02 18.76 -15.53
C ILE A 132 6.07 18.05 -14.16
N ALA A 133 6.06 16.72 -14.15
CA ALA A 133 6.13 15.94 -12.93
C ALA A 133 7.44 16.20 -12.18
N GLU A 134 8.58 16.23 -12.87
CA GLU A 134 9.89 16.55 -12.31
C GLU A 134 9.87 17.91 -11.59
N ASP A 135 9.46 18.97 -12.27
CA ASP A 135 9.41 20.33 -11.72
C ASP A 135 8.57 20.39 -10.44
N TYR A 136 7.37 19.82 -10.47
CA TYR A 136 6.43 19.94 -9.36
C TYR A 136 6.72 18.96 -8.21
N LEU A 137 7.29 17.79 -8.47
CA LEU A 137 7.75 16.89 -7.39
C LEU A 137 8.98 17.47 -6.68
N GLN A 138 9.89 18.10 -7.40
CA GLN A 138 11.01 18.85 -6.79
C GLN A 138 10.50 20.03 -5.95
N LYS A 139 9.51 20.78 -6.45
CA LYS A 139 8.84 21.83 -5.67
C LYS A 139 8.21 21.27 -4.40
N ALA A 140 7.49 20.16 -4.46
CA ALA A 140 6.87 19.55 -3.29
C ALA A 140 7.88 19.21 -2.19
N LEU A 141 9.07 18.73 -2.56
CA LEU A 141 10.15 18.45 -1.61
C LEU A 141 10.80 19.72 -1.01
N SER A 142 10.74 20.86 -1.71
CA SER A 142 11.31 22.13 -1.28
C SER A 142 10.29 23.11 -0.72
N THR A 143 9.01 22.98 -1.06
CA THR A 143 7.94 23.91 -0.69
C THR A 143 7.34 23.57 0.67
N ASN A 144 8.13 23.71 1.72
CA ASN A 144 7.68 23.57 3.09
C ASN A 144 8.37 24.59 3.99
N ALA A 145 7.89 24.76 5.21
CA ALA A 145 8.47 25.66 6.20
C ALA A 145 9.46 24.93 7.13
N GLY A 146 10.12 23.87 6.65
CA GLY A 146 11.08 23.08 7.42
C GLY A 146 10.47 22.01 8.30
N THR A 147 9.16 21.79 8.21
CA THR A 147 8.43 20.82 9.04
C THR A 147 8.23 19.45 8.37
N THR A 148 8.28 19.41 7.05
CA THR A 148 8.03 18.18 6.28
C THR A 148 9.33 17.66 5.70
N LYS A 149 9.69 16.43 6.09
CA LYS A 149 10.94 15.75 5.69
C LYS A 149 10.81 14.25 5.85
N LEU A 150 11.67 13.51 5.14
CA LEU A 150 11.82 12.07 5.38
C LEU A 150 12.25 11.82 6.84
N VAL A 151 11.61 10.90 7.52
CA VAL A 151 12.02 10.45 8.86
C VAL A 151 13.20 9.50 8.70
N THR A 152 14.39 9.96 9.04
CA THR A 152 15.65 9.21 8.91
C THR A 152 16.24 8.80 10.26
N THR A 153 15.63 9.23 11.35
CA THR A 153 16.06 8.91 12.71
C THR A 153 14.87 8.46 13.55
N ASP A 154 15.14 7.57 14.48
CA ASP A 154 14.20 7.17 15.52
C ASP A 154 14.79 7.60 16.85
N GLU A 155 14.14 8.54 17.51
CA GLU A 155 14.58 9.07 18.80
C GLU A 155 14.37 8.12 19.98
N ARG A 156 13.62 7.03 19.76
CA ARG A 156 13.39 6.01 20.78
C ARG A 156 14.63 5.12 20.85
N SER A 157 15.24 5.02 22.04
CA SER A 157 16.52 4.34 22.24
C SER A 157 16.51 2.82 21.93
N TYR A 158 15.34 2.24 21.90
CA TYR A 158 15.12 0.80 21.77
C TYR A 158 14.73 0.35 20.36
N ALA A 159 14.18 1.22 19.56
CA ALA A 159 13.56 0.83 18.29
C ALA A 159 14.53 0.92 17.11
N ASN A 160 15.30 2.00 17.03
CA ASN A 160 16.24 2.29 15.94
C ASN A 160 15.71 1.93 14.54
N ASN A 161 14.41 2.25 14.31
CA ASN A 161 13.73 1.98 13.06
C ASN A 161 12.92 3.20 12.62
N PRO A 162 13.52 4.11 11.82
CA PRO A 162 12.86 5.33 11.35
C PRO A 162 11.60 5.07 10.53
N PHE A 163 11.54 3.95 9.78
CA PHE A 163 10.35 3.56 9.04
C PHE A 163 9.19 3.23 9.97
N GLN A 164 9.44 2.47 11.02
CA GLN A 164 8.44 2.17 12.03
C GLN A 164 8.00 3.44 12.77
N ARG A 165 8.96 4.33 13.10
CA ARG A 165 8.67 5.60 13.78
C ARG A 165 7.69 6.47 13.00
N HIS A 166 7.81 6.51 11.67
CA HIS A 166 6.86 7.23 10.82
C HIS A 166 5.41 6.78 11.09
N PHE A 167 5.13 5.48 11.12
CA PHE A 167 3.78 4.96 11.36
C PHE A 167 3.35 5.11 12.82
N GLN A 168 4.30 5.02 13.76
CA GLN A 168 4.01 5.18 15.19
C GLN A 168 3.49 6.59 15.53
N TYR A 169 3.95 7.64 14.83
CA TYR A 169 3.36 8.97 14.99
C TYR A 169 1.83 8.93 14.84
N GLY A 170 1.31 8.31 13.78
CA GLY A 170 -0.14 8.19 13.57
C GLY A 170 -0.83 7.38 14.68
N MET A 171 -0.20 6.33 15.19
CA MET A 171 -0.72 5.53 16.29
C MET A 171 -0.69 6.28 17.64
N ASP A 172 0.25 7.20 17.81
CA ASP A 172 0.30 8.14 18.94
C ASP A 172 -0.64 9.35 18.75
N LEU A 173 -1.45 9.36 17.67
CA LEU A 173 -2.30 10.49 17.25
C LEU A 173 -1.53 11.81 17.03
N LEU A 174 -0.30 11.67 16.55
CA LEU A 174 0.58 12.77 16.20
C LEU A 174 0.78 12.84 14.68
N MET A 175 1.07 14.04 14.18
CA MET A 175 1.43 14.22 12.77
C MET A 175 2.88 13.78 12.54
N SER A 176 3.08 12.84 11.61
CA SER A 176 4.43 12.47 11.18
C SER A 176 5.10 13.62 10.42
N PRO A 177 6.43 13.83 10.59
CA PRO A 177 7.18 14.75 9.75
C PRO A 177 7.14 14.41 8.25
N GLU A 178 6.82 13.17 7.86
CA GLU A 178 6.66 12.79 6.45
C GLU A 178 5.30 13.18 5.85
N ALA A 179 4.30 13.50 6.67
CA ALA A 179 2.96 13.80 6.20
C ALA A 179 2.93 15.09 5.37
N ILE A 180 2.57 14.97 4.11
CA ILE A 180 2.29 16.10 3.21
C ILE A 180 0.79 16.39 3.21
N PHE A 181 -0.03 15.33 3.12
CA PHE A 181 -1.48 15.44 3.26
C PHE A 181 -2.09 14.16 3.82
N GLU A 182 -2.92 14.32 4.85
CA GLU A 182 -3.70 13.26 5.48
C GLU A 182 -5.14 13.73 5.69
N ILE A 183 -6.10 12.83 5.55
CA ILE A 183 -7.48 13.10 5.96
C ILE A 183 -7.56 12.88 7.47
N GLY A 184 -7.83 13.95 8.22
CA GLY A 184 -7.93 13.92 9.67
C GLY A 184 -9.11 13.07 10.15
N CYS A 185 -8.85 12.20 11.11
CA CYS A 185 -9.84 11.38 11.79
C CYS A 185 -9.92 11.77 13.26
N VAL A 186 -11.11 11.61 13.87
CA VAL A 186 -11.34 11.99 15.26
C VAL A 186 -11.52 10.74 16.11
N GLN A 187 -10.75 10.64 17.21
CA GLN A 187 -10.90 9.55 18.16
C GLN A 187 -12.32 9.55 18.77
N ASN A 188 -12.84 8.38 19.10
CA ASN A 188 -14.22 8.15 19.55
C ASN A 188 -15.34 8.43 18.51
N GLN A 189 -14.97 8.71 17.26
CA GLN A 189 -15.92 8.85 16.16
C GLN A 189 -15.63 7.75 15.12
N ALA A 190 -16.65 7.20 14.47
CA ALA A 190 -16.49 6.16 13.45
C ALA A 190 -15.91 6.73 12.12
N THR A 191 -14.79 7.45 12.20
CA THR A 191 -14.12 8.12 11.08
C THR A 191 -12.89 7.38 10.58
N SER A 192 -12.26 6.55 11.42
CA SER A 192 -11.02 5.83 11.10
C SER A 192 -11.29 4.42 10.56
N ARG A 193 -12.21 4.30 9.60
CA ARG A 193 -12.63 3.00 9.11
C ARG A 193 -11.50 2.24 8.43
N MET A 194 -10.81 2.86 7.46
CA MET A 194 -9.89 2.14 6.58
C MET A 194 -8.72 1.48 7.31
N TYR A 195 -7.85 2.26 7.93
CA TYR A 195 -6.61 1.74 8.50
C TYR A 195 -6.75 1.20 9.92
N CYS A 196 -7.78 1.62 10.65
CA CYS A 196 -8.05 1.11 11.98
C CYS A 196 -8.91 -0.16 11.97
N TYR A 197 -9.91 -0.24 11.11
CA TYR A 197 -10.94 -1.28 11.16
C TYR A 197 -10.84 -2.27 10.01
N ASP A 198 -10.76 -1.77 8.77
CA ASP A 198 -10.82 -2.64 7.59
C ASP A 198 -9.44 -3.27 7.27
N PHE A 199 -8.33 -2.56 7.45
CA PHE A 199 -7.03 -2.93 6.88
C PHE A 199 -5.92 -3.20 7.89
N GLY A 200 -6.02 -2.75 9.14
CA GLY A 200 -4.97 -2.94 10.14
C GLY A 200 -4.74 -4.40 10.54
N ARG A 201 -3.79 -4.64 11.46
CA ARG A 201 -3.53 -5.97 12.00
C ARG A 201 -4.79 -6.60 12.58
N GLY A 202 -5.08 -7.82 12.16
CA GLY A 202 -6.33 -8.53 12.47
C GLY A 202 -6.59 -8.74 13.95
N SER A 203 -7.80 -8.43 14.39
CA SER A 203 -8.30 -8.69 15.74
C SER A 203 -9.76 -9.11 15.73
N ASN A 204 -10.09 -10.20 16.40
CA ASN A 204 -11.45 -10.66 16.57
C ASN A 204 -12.15 -10.07 17.81
N GLY A 205 -11.70 -8.92 18.24
CA GLY A 205 -12.29 -8.18 19.35
C GLY A 205 -13.69 -7.65 19.07
N GLY A 206 -14.18 -6.79 19.94
CA GLY A 206 -15.53 -6.25 19.91
C GLY A 206 -15.58 -4.74 19.76
N ASN A 207 -16.78 -4.21 19.97
CA ASN A 207 -17.05 -2.79 20.10
C ASN A 207 -16.90 -2.39 21.58
N ASN A 208 -16.17 -1.34 21.88
CA ASN A 208 -15.87 -0.89 23.24
C ASN A 208 -15.18 -1.98 24.10
N THR A 209 -14.32 -2.79 23.51
CA THR A 209 -13.58 -3.85 24.19
C THR A 209 -12.08 -3.74 23.94
N ALA A 210 -11.30 -4.43 24.77
CA ALA A 210 -9.90 -4.72 24.52
C ALA A 210 -9.74 -6.23 24.24
N PRO A 211 -9.26 -6.65 23.06
CA PRO A 211 -8.97 -5.81 21.89
C PRO A 211 -10.22 -5.29 21.16
N ASN A 212 -10.05 -4.23 20.38
CA ASN A 212 -11.07 -3.75 19.45
C ASN A 212 -11.05 -4.58 18.16
N LYS A 213 -12.15 -4.57 17.38
CA LYS A 213 -12.28 -5.33 16.12
C LYS A 213 -11.47 -4.70 14.99
N VAL A 214 -10.71 -5.54 14.25
CA VAL A 214 -10.00 -5.18 13.01
C VAL A 214 -10.09 -6.34 12.02
N PHE A 215 -10.37 -6.07 10.74
CA PHE A 215 -10.61 -7.11 9.73
C PHE A 215 -9.39 -7.58 8.95
N ALA A 216 -8.24 -6.93 9.05
CA ALA A 216 -7.03 -7.26 8.30
C ALA A 216 -7.30 -7.48 6.78
N GLY A 217 -7.97 -6.52 6.15
CA GLY A 217 -8.42 -6.65 4.75
C GLY A 217 -7.32 -6.65 3.70
N ILE A 218 -6.11 -6.16 4.05
CA ILE A 218 -4.95 -6.17 3.16
C ILE A 218 -4.02 -7.33 3.53
N ARG A 219 -3.67 -8.13 2.52
CA ARG A 219 -2.78 -9.28 2.64
C ARG A 219 -1.54 -9.13 1.77
N MET A 220 -0.41 -9.60 2.27
CA MET A 220 0.82 -9.72 1.50
C MET A 220 0.92 -11.13 0.91
N VAL A 221 1.23 -11.23 -0.37
CA VAL A 221 1.49 -12.56 -0.97
C VAL A 221 2.77 -13.15 -0.37
N PRO A 222 2.77 -14.45 -0.05
CA PRO A 222 3.94 -15.09 0.58
C PRO A 222 5.24 -14.97 -0.21
N SER A 223 5.19 -15.04 -1.54
CA SER A 223 6.38 -14.85 -2.37
C SER A 223 7.04 -13.49 -2.16
N PHE A 224 6.27 -12.43 -1.92
CA PHE A 224 6.82 -11.11 -1.63
C PHE A 224 7.34 -10.99 -0.18
N TYR A 225 6.67 -11.61 0.79
CA TYR A 225 7.12 -11.58 2.20
C TYR A 225 8.44 -12.30 2.40
N TYR A 226 8.53 -13.51 1.85
CA TYR A 226 9.70 -14.38 2.02
C TYR A 226 10.80 -14.10 0.99
N GLY A 227 10.45 -13.94 -0.27
CA GLY A 227 11.40 -13.80 -1.38
C GLY A 227 11.70 -12.36 -1.80
N GLY A 228 10.81 -11.41 -1.49
CA GLY A 228 10.98 -10.03 -1.93
C GLY A 228 11.94 -9.21 -1.05
N TYR A 229 11.76 -9.29 0.27
CA TYR A 229 12.58 -8.50 1.20
C TYR A 229 13.93 -9.14 1.47
N ASP A 230 14.97 -8.31 1.52
CA ASP A 230 16.23 -8.66 2.15
C ASP A 230 16.03 -8.83 3.67
N ASN A 231 16.78 -9.73 4.30
CA ASN A 231 16.66 -9.97 5.73
C ASN A 231 17.12 -8.77 6.59
N ALA A 232 17.98 -7.91 6.05
CA ALA A 232 18.42 -6.68 6.69
C ALA A 232 17.42 -5.52 6.50
N ASP A 233 16.41 -5.65 5.63
CA ASP A 233 15.41 -4.59 5.38
C ASP A 233 14.45 -4.48 6.57
N LYS A 234 14.61 -3.41 7.34
CA LYS A 234 13.80 -3.13 8.54
C LYS A 234 12.33 -2.86 8.25
N ARG A 235 11.91 -2.78 6.99
CA ARG A 235 10.53 -2.50 6.58
C ARG A 235 9.64 -3.73 6.54
N ARG A 236 10.19 -4.94 6.32
CA ARG A 236 9.40 -6.17 6.17
C ARG A 236 8.42 -6.36 7.33
N ASP A 237 8.95 -6.42 8.53
CA ASP A 237 8.17 -6.75 9.71
C ASP A 237 7.36 -5.57 10.27
N VAL A 238 7.66 -4.35 9.83
CA VAL A 238 6.80 -3.18 10.03
C VAL A 238 5.62 -3.18 9.06
N SER A 239 5.84 -3.64 7.83
CA SER A 239 4.81 -3.66 6.79
C SER A 239 3.84 -4.82 6.92
N ALA A 240 4.31 -5.97 7.44
CA ALA A 240 3.52 -7.20 7.47
C ALA A 240 3.73 -7.99 8.76
N VAL A 241 2.72 -8.77 9.15
CA VAL A 241 2.71 -9.62 10.33
C VAL A 241 1.97 -10.92 10.08
N VAL A 242 2.39 -11.97 10.77
CA VAL A 242 1.83 -13.33 10.64
C VAL A 242 0.89 -13.70 11.78
N THR A 243 0.63 -12.78 12.70
CA THR A 243 -0.21 -12.99 13.87
C THR A 243 -1.31 -11.94 13.97
N GLY A 244 -2.35 -12.27 14.72
CA GLY A 244 -3.41 -11.37 15.10
C GLY A 244 -3.93 -11.70 16.49
N LEU A 245 -5.06 -11.13 16.87
CA LEU A 245 -5.66 -11.30 18.18
C LEU A 245 -7.00 -12.03 18.09
N ASP A 246 -7.25 -12.97 18.98
CA ASP A 246 -8.59 -13.50 19.22
C ASP A 246 -9.47 -12.47 19.96
N GLY A 247 -10.75 -12.78 20.16
CA GLY A 247 -11.68 -11.90 20.89
C GLY A 247 -11.45 -11.85 22.40
N LYS A 248 -10.47 -12.61 22.91
CA LYS A 248 -10.15 -12.74 24.34
C LYS A 248 -8.83 -12.07 24.71
N GLY A 249 -8.17 -11.40 23.76
CA GLY A 249 -6.88 -10.76 23.99
C GLY A 249 -5.67 -11.67 23.79
N ASN A 250 -5.87 -12.90 23.32
CA ASN A 250 -4.75 -13.79 23.03
C ASN A 250 -4.23 -13.54 21.61
N GLU A 251 -2.93 -13.45 21.48
CA GLU A 251 -2.28 -13.50 20.18
C GLU A 251 -2.28 -14.94 19.65
N LEU A 252 -2.46 -15.08 18.35
CA LEU A 252 -2.37 -16.36 17.64
C LEU A 252 -1.75 -16.18 16.27
N ALA A 253 -1.02 -17.18 15.81
CA ALA A 253 -0.53 -17.26 14.46
C ALA A 253 -1.73 -17.41 13.49
N PHE A 254 -1.72 -16.68 12.41
CA PHE A 254 -2.70 -16.84 11.35
C PHE A 254 -2.37 -18.07 10.49
N THR A 255 -3.38 -18.59 9.84
CA THR A 255 -3.24 -19.59 8.77
C THR A 255 -3.64 -18.98 7.43
N PHE A 256 -3.38 -19.66 6.33
CA PHE A 256 -3.85 -19.21 5.00
C PHE A 256 -5.27 -19.70 4.72
N LYS A 257 -6.20 -19.32 5.58
CA LYS A 257 -7.60 -19.72 5.46
C LYS A 257 -8.32 -18.86 4.43
N ALA A 258 -8.64 -19.46 3.30
CA ALA A 258 -9.34 -18.77 2.22
C ALA A 258 -10.69 -18.19 2.69
N GLY A 259 -10.94 -16.92 2.32
CA GLY A 259 -12.17 -16.20 2.68
C GLY A 259 -12.27 -15.76 4.15
N ALA A 260 -11.27 -16.02 4.97
CA ALA A 260 -11.27 -15.56 6.35
C ALA A 260 -11.14 -14.03 6.44
N LYS A 261 -11.90 -13.42 7.35
CA LYS A 261 -11.84 -11.97 7.57
C LYS A 261 -10.61 -11.52 8.35
N ILE A 262 -10.11 -12.38 9.25
CA ILE A 262 -8.97 -12.06 10.11
C ILE A 262 -7.86 -13.12 10.08
N ASP A 263 -8.13 -14.32 9.63
CA ASP A 263 -7.19 -15.46 9.58
C ASP A 263 -6.96 -15.83 8.11
N GLY A 264 -6.23 -15.03 7.37
CA GLY A 264 -6.04 -15.20 5.93
C GLY A 264 -4.59 -15.05 5.48
N GLY A 265 -3.64 -15.42 6.33
CA GLY A 265 -2.21 -15.36 6.03
C GLY A 265 -1.55 -14.06 6.50
N ILE A 266 -0.51 -13.64 5.81
CA ILE A 266 0.32 -12.48 6.17
C ILE A 266 -0.48 -11.20 5.98
N CYS A 267 -0.70 -10.42 7.03
CA CYS A 267 -1.52 -9.22 6.97
C CYS A 267 -0.71 -7.92 7.16
N LEU A 268 -1.31 -6.81 6.76
CA LEU A 268 -0.73 -5.49 6.93
C LEU A 268 -0.51 -5.16 8.42
N ASN A 269 0.67 -4.60 8.76
CA ASN A 269 1.09 -4.28 10.12
C ASN A 269 1.44 -2.79 10.34
N LYS A 270 1.47 -1.97 9.29
CA LYS A 270 1.75 -0.53 9.42
C LYS A 270 0.80 0.17 10.39
N TRP A 271 -0.42 -0.32 10.51
CA TRP A 271 -1.45 0.15 11.44
C TRP A 271 -1.89 -1.01 12.33
N ASP A 272 -1.22 -1.12 13.47
CA ASP A 272 -1.55 -2.08 14.53
C ASP A 272 -2.18 -1.33 15.70
N ILE A 273 -3.46 -1.57 15.95
CA ILE A 273 -4.18 -0.92 17.05
C ILE A 273 -3.53 -1.20 18.41
N CYS A 274 -2.84 -2.34 18.54
CA CYS A 274 -2.10 -2.69 19.76
C CYS A 274 -0.87 -1.81 20.02
N ARG A 275 -0.44 -1.02 19.03
CA ARG A 275 0.62 -0.02 19.18
C ARG A 275 0.12 1.37 19.53
N GLN A 276 -1.19 1.57 19.59
CA GLN A 276 -1.74 2.87 19.95
C GLN A 276 -1.40 3.23 21.40
N ASN A 277 -0.85 4.42 21.60
CA ASN A 277 -0.43 4.89 22.90
C ASN A 277 -1.01 6.29 23.19
N PRO A 278 -1.89 6.45 24.21
CA PRO A 278 -2.45 5.38 25.05
C PRO A 278 -3.38 4.44 24.26
N TYR A 279 -3.47 3.18 24.71
CA TYR A 279 -4.31 2.18 24.06
C TYR A 279 -5.78 2.64 24.05
N PHE A 280 -6.42 2.50 22.91
CA PHE A 280 -7.78 2.95 22.71
C PHE A 280 -8.81 1.83 22.97
N VAL A 281 -9.75 2.12 23.86
CA VAL A 281 -10.96 1.33 24.05
C VAL A 281 -12.18 2.21 23.76
N GLY A 282 -12.89 1.91 22.69
CA GLY A 282 -14.00 2.74 22.24
C GLY A 282 -14.75 2.13 21.06
N PRO A 283 -15.56 2.92 20.35
CA PRO A 283 -16.30 2.44 19.20
C PRO A 283 -15.38 1.81 18.15
N GLN A 284 -15.84 0.72 17.52
CA GLN A 284 -15.20 0.21 16.31
C GLN A 284 -15.06 1.36 15.28
N MET A 285 -13.97 1.38 14.51
CA MET A 285 -13.63 2.49 13.60
C MET A 285 -13.30 3.82 14.28
N GLY A 286 -13.15 3.85 15.60
CA GLY A 286 -13.01 5.08 16.39
C GLY A 286 -11.59 5.36 16.89
N ALA A 287 -10.57 4.65 16.45
CA ALA A 287 -9.20 4.81 16.98
C ALA A 287 -8.57 6.18 16.64
N GLY A 288 -9.06 6.90 15.65
CA GLY A 288 -8.61 8.25 15.32
C GLY A 288 -7.39 8.32 14.41
N PHE A 289 -6.96 7.20 13.80
CA PHE A 289 -5.84 7.21 12.84
C PHE A 289 -6.20 7.98 11.59
N ASN A 290 -5.39 8.96 11.23
CA ASN A 290 -5.52 9.69 9.99
C ASN A 290 -5.33 8.77 8.78
N ILE A 291 -5.89 9.17 7.64
CA ILE A 291 -5.75 8.47 6.37
C ILE A 291 -4.67 9.17 5.55
N PRO A 292 -3.47 8.57 5.37
CA PRO A 292 -2.40 9.17 4.58
C PRO A 292 -2.78 9.20 3.10
N ILE A 293 -2.64 10.36 2.47
CA ILE A 293 -2.89 10.57 1.03
C ILE A 293 -1.58 10.80 0.29
N MET A 294 -0.65 11.51 0.90
CA MET A 294 0.67 11.78 0.32
C MET A 294 1.71 12.00 1.42
N ARG A 295 2.86 11.36 1.28
CA ARG A 295 4.00 11.52 2.17
C ARG A 295 5.32 11.69 1.40
N VAL A 296 6.34 12.19 2.08
CA VAL A 296 7.63 12.54 1.48
C VAL A 296 8.27 11.38 0.71
N ALA A 297 8.25 10.16 1.26
CA ALA A 297 8.83 9.00 0.58
C ALA A 297 8.11 8.66 -0.76
N ASP A 298 6.77 8.83 -0.86
CA ASP A 298 6.05 8.67 -2.13
C ASP A 298 6.52 9.70 -3.16
N VAL A 299 6.71 10.97 -2.74
CA VAL A 299 7.18 12.04 -3.63
C VAL A 299 8.62 11.78 -4.10
N ILE A 300 9.51 11.35 -3.21
CA ILE A 300 10.90 10.99 -3.57
C ILE A 300 10.92 9.88 -4.61
N LEU A 301 10.14 8.82 -4.40
CA LEU A 301 10.12 7.67 -5.31
C LEU A 301 9.38 7.96 -6.63
N MET A 302 8.37 8.83 -6.63
CA MET A 302 7.78 9.34 -7.89
C MET A 302 8.80 10.19 -8.67
N LEU A 303 9.59 11.01 -7.99
CA LEU A 303 10.64 11.80 -8.64
C LEU A 303 11.74 10.88 -9.21
N ALA A 304 12.13 9.82 -8.50
CA ALA A 304 13.07 8.83 -9.02
C ALA A 304 12.55 8.15 -10.30
N GLU A 305 11.26 7.78 -10.34
CA GLU A 305 10.61 7.21 -11.52
C GLU A 305 10.63 8.17 -12.72
N VAL A 306 10.31 9.43 -12.46
CA VAL A 306 10.34 10.48 -13.48
C VAL A 306 11.75 10.71 -14.02
N LYS A 307 12.75 10.81 -13.13
CA LYS A 307 14.17 10.97 -13.49
C LYS A 307 14.66 9.82 -14.38
N ALA A 308 14.36 8.57 -14.02
CA ALA A 308 14.66 7.41 -14.85
C ALA A 308 13.91 7.42 -16.21
N GLY A 309 12.70 7.94 -16.23
CA GLY A 309 11.92 8.13 -17.47
C GLY A 309 12.44 9.24 -18.38
N LEU A 310 13.22 10.17 -17.83
CA LEU A 310 13.89 11.27 -18.54
C LEU A 310 15.39 11.00 -18.79
N ASP A 311 15.84 9.77 -18.61
CA ASP A 311 17.21 9.32 -18.81
C ASP A 311 18.23 9.98 -17.84
N ALA A 312 17.77 10.46 -16.67
CA ALA A 312 18.60 11.04 -15.59
C ALA A 312 18.89 9.96 -14.50
N ASP A 313 19.50 8.86 -14.91
CA ASP A 313 19.65 7.63 -14.12
C ASP A 313 20.44 7.86 -12.81
N THR A 314 21.50 8.68 -12.83
CA THR A 314 22.31 8.98 -11.64
C THR A 314 21.49 9.67 -10.54
N GLU A 315 20.63 10.62 -10.93
CA GLU A 315 19.77 11.34 -10.00
C GLU A 315 18.66 10.42 -9.47
N ALA A 316 18.09 9.57 -10.33
CA ALA A 316 17.12 8.57 -9.94
C ALA A 316 17.68 7.60 -8.88
N ILE A 317 18.89 7.08 -9.09
CA ILE A 317 19.60 6.20 -8.16
C ILE A 317 19.82 6.90 -6.81
N ALA A 318 20.25 8.16 -6.82
CA ALA A 318 20.47 8.92 -5.59
C ALA A 318 19.18 9.08 -4.76
N LEU A 319 18.03 9.30 -5.43
CA LEU A 319 16.72 9.39 -4.76
C LEU A 319 16.29 8.04 -4.17
N VAL A 320 16.46 6.94 -4.89
CA VAL A 320 16.18 5.59 -4.38
C VAL A 320 17.05 5.28 -3.16
N ASN A 321 18.33 5.62 -3.22
CA ASN A 321 19.26 5.32 -2.14
C ASN A 321 18.92 6.07 -0.84
N GLN A 322 18.34 7.27 -0.90
CA GLN A 322 17.83 7.94 0.31
C GLN A 322 16.80 7.08 1.06
N ILE A 323 15.93 6.39 0.34
CA ILE A 323 14.91 5.51 0.92
C ILE A 323 15.56 4.22 1.44
N ARG A 324 16.52 3.66 0.69
CA ARG A 324 17.23 2.44 1.07
C ARG A 324 18.11 2.65 2.32
N GLU A 325 18.86 3.73 2.39
CA GLU A 325 19.66 4.08 3.57
C GLU A 325 18.80 4.20 4.84
N ARG A 326 17.59 4.77 4.72
CA ARG A 326 16.63 4.79 5.83
C ARG A 326 16.12 3.39 6.18
N ALA A 327 15.88 2.52 5.19
CA ALA A 327 15.35 1.19 5.36
C ALA A 327 16.36 0.21 6.01
N PHE A 328 17.62 0.31 5.61
CA PHE A 328 18.69 -0.58 6.10
C PHE A 328 19.47 0.03 7.28
N GLY A 329 19.58 1.34 7.32
CA GLY A 329 20.35 2.08 8.33
C GLY A 329 21.82 2.30 7.94
N ASP A 330 22.19 1.93 6.71
CA ASP A 330 23.53 2.05 6.14
C ASP A 330 23.45 2.24 4.61
N ASP A 331 24.59 2.42 3.96
CA ASP A 331 24.74 2.57 2.50
C ASP A 331 25.18 1.27 1.78
N LEU A 332 25.35 0.17 2.50
CA LEU A 332 25.85 -1.10 1.94
C LEU A 332 24.84 -1.73 0.98
N HIS A 333 23.57 -1.40 1.12
CA HIS A 333 22.49 -1.90 0.30
C HIS A 333 22.08 -0.92 -0.82
N ASN A 334 22.87 0.12 -1.06
CA ASN A 334 22.63 1.08 -2.11
C ASN A 334 22.73 0.45 -3.49
N ILE A 335 21.80 0.82 -4.39
CA ILE A 335 21.89 0.44 -5.80
C ILE A 335 22.87 1.34 -6.54
N SER A 336 23.54 0.78 -7.54
CA SER A 336 24.47 1.53 -8.40
C SER A 336 24.56 0.89 -9.78
N GLY A 337 24.97 1.66 -10.78
CA GLY A 337 25.26 1.17 -12.14
C GLY A 337 24.04 0.66 -12.92
N LEU A 338 22.82 0.87 -12.43
CA LEU A 338 21.59 0.52 -13.13
C LEU A 338 21.18 1.63 -14.09
N SER A 339 20.56 1.24 -15.21
CA SER A 339 20.02 2.16 -16.22
C SER A 339 18.85 1.54 -16.97
N GLY A 340 18.07 2.37 -17.69
CA GLY A 340 16.99 1.91 -18.55
C GLY A 340 15.95 1.08 -17.81
N GLU A 341 15.54 -0.06 -18.36
CA GLU A 341 14.50 -0.92 -17.77
C GLU A 341 14.91 -1.53 -16.42
N ALA A 342 16.18 -1.88 -16.23
CA ALA A 342 16.65 -2.43 -14.96
C ALA A 342 16.52 -1.41 -13.80
N LEU A 343 16.77 -0.13 -14.06
CA LEU A 343 16.57 0.93 -13.08
C LEU A 343 15.07 1.15 -12.80
N LYS A 344 14.24 1.16 -13.84
CA LYS A 344 12.77 1.31 -13.67
C LYS A 344 12.17 0.17 -12.84
N GLU A 345 12.61 -1.08 -13.09
CA GLU A 345 12.21 -2.24 -12.27
C GLU A 345 12.67 -2.09 -10.81
N ALA A 346 13.90 -1.66 -10.57
CA ALA A 346 14.40 -1.43 -9.23
C ALA A 346 13.59 -0.35 -8.49
N ILE A 347 13.22 0.74 -9.16
CA ILE A 347 12.37 1.80 -8.60
C ILE A 347 10.97 1.28 -8.29
N LEU A 348 10.37 0.50 -9.19
CA LEU A 348 9.06 -0.11 -8.99
C LEU A 348 9.05 -1.06 -7.78
N MET A 349 10.11 -1.85 -7.61
CA MET A 349 10.29 -2.71 -6.44
C MET A 349 10.49 -1.89 -5.16
N GLU A 350 11.30 -0.84 -5.20
CA GLU A 350 11.51 0.03 -4.04
C GLU A 350 10.21 0.70 -3.59
N ARG A 351 9.38 1.17 -4.54
CA ARG A 351 8.03 1.67 -4.24
C ARG A 351 7.15 0.60 -3.57
N LYS A 352 7.24 -0.64 -4.01
CA LYS A 352 6.48 -1.75 -3.44
C LYS A 352 6.92 -2.06 -2.00
N PHE A 353 8.22 -2.07 -1.71
CA PHE A 353 8.75 -2.23 -0.35
C PHE A 353 8.29 -1.10 0.57
N GLU A 354 8.41 0.12 0.09
CA GLU A 354 8.15 1.33 0.85
C GLU A 354 6.66 1.57 1.10
N LEU A 355 5.83 1.38 0.08
CA LEU A 355 4.43 1.83 0.05
C LEU A 355 3.41 0.68 0.14
N PHE A 356 3.86 -0.53 0.50
CA PHE A 356 2.94 -1.66 0.69
C PHE A 356 1.78 -1.27 1.61
N GLY A 357 0.55 -1.58 1.18
CA GLY A 357 -0.67 -1.32 1.93
C GLY A 357 -1.19 0.12 1.88
N GLU A 358 -0.51 1.04 1.19
CA GLU A 358 -0.90 2.46 1.08
C GLU A 358 -1.69 2.78 -0.22
N GLY A 359 -2.08 1.75 -0.99
CA GLY A 359 -2.94 1.91 -2.18
C GLY A 359 -2.22 2.28 -3.48
N HIS A 360 -0.89 2.16 -3.54
CA HIS A 360 -0.10 2.60 -4.71
C HIS A 360 0.18 1.47 -5.72
N THR A 361 0.46 0.25 -5.27
CA THR A 361 1.05 -0.82 -6.08
C THR A 361 0.31 -1.11 -7.39
N SER A 362 -1.02 -1.22 -7.37
CA SER A 362 -1.79 -1.51 -8.59
C SER A 362 -1.63 -0.43 -9.65
N TYR A 363 -1.68 0.84 -9.24
CA TYR A 363 -1.53 1.97 -10.17
C TYR A 363 -0.09 2.16 -10.63
N ASP A 364 0.89 1.85 -9.78
CA ASP A 364 2.31 1.84 -10.15
C ASP A 364 2.57 0.81 -11.25
N LEU A 365 2.00 -0.39 -11.10
CA LEU A 365 2.08 -1.45 -12.12
C LEU A 365 1.35 -1.08 -13.42
N VAL A 366 0.18 -0.43 -13.32
CA VAL A 366 -0.55 0.03 -14.50
C VAL A 366 0.27 1.07 -15.26
N ARG A 367 0.68 2.17 -14.62
CA ARG A 367 1.37 3.25 -15.34
C ARG A 367 2.75 2.87 -15.87
N SER A 368 3.43 1.91 -15.23
CA SER A 368 4.72 1.38 -15.72
C SER A 368 4.60 0.40 -16.90
N GLY A 369 3.39 -0.03 -17.26
CA GLY A 369 3.21 -1.02 -18.31
C GLY A 369 3.41 -2.48 -17.86
N LYS A 370 3.58 -2.72 -16.56
CA LYS A 370 3.99 -4.03 -16.01
C LYS A 370 2.86 -4.84 -15.37
N PHE A 371 1.63 -4.33 -15.37
CA PHE A 371 0.53 -4.93 -14.60
C PHE A 371 0.29 -6.40 -14.91
N SER A 372 0.12 -6.74 -16.20
CA SER A 372 -0.22 -8.10 -16.60
C SER A 372 0.97 -9.05 -16.48
N GLN A 373 2.17 -8.59 -16.82
CA GLN A 373 3.41 -9.36 -16.62
C GLN A 373 3.56 -9.74 -15.14
N LYS A 374 3.52 -8.77 -14.22
CA LYS A 374 3.70 -9.04 -12.79
C LYS A 374 2.58 -9.90 -12.18
N ALA A 375 1.35 -9.79 -12.68
CA ALA A 375 0.26 -10.67 -12.27
C ALA A 375 0.53 -12.14 -12.65
N MET A 376 1.06 -12.39 -13.85
CA MET A 376 1.41 -13.74 -14.30
C MET A 376 2.63 -14.29 -13.54
N GLU A 377 3.65 -13.46 -13.29
CA GLU A 377 4.81 -13.83 -12.47
C GLU A 377 4.35 -14.31 -11.08
N VAL A 378 3.55 -13.52 -10.36
CA VAL A 378 3.05 -13.90 -9.03
C VAL A 378 2.23 -15.19 -9.04
N ARG A 379 1.40 -15.43 -10.08
CA ARG A 379 0.65 -16.69 -10.22
C ARG A 379 1.57 -17.89 -10.39
N ASN A 380 2.58 -17.76 -11.24
CA ASN A 380 3.54 -18.83 -11.50
C ASN A 380 4.36 -19.13 -10.24
N GLU A 381 4.85 -18.11 -9.55
CA GLU A 381 5.55 -18.25 -8.27
C GLU A 381 4.68 -18.96 -7.23
N MET A 382 3.43 -18.51 -7.05
CA MET A 382 2.51 -19.11 -6.08
C MET A 382 2.17 -20.56 -6.40
N SER A 383 2.07 -20.92 -7.68
CA SER A 383 1.85 -22.30 -8.11
C SER A 383 3.05 -23.18 -7.78
N THR A 384 4.27 -22.72 -8.09
CA THR A 384 5.52 -23.43 -7.79
C THR A 384 5.72 -23.59 -6.28
N LEU A 385 5.44 -22.53 -5.52
CA LEU A 385 5.52 -22.52 -4.07
C LEU A 385 4.57 -23.56 -3.46
N ALA A 386 3.31 -23.62 -3.92
CA ALA A 386 2.33 -24.57 -3.42
C ALA A 386 2.72 -26.04 -3.73
N GLU A 387 3.30 -26.30 -4.89
CA GLU A 387 3.80 -27.63 -5.25
C GLU A 387 4.98 -28.05 -4.37
N ASN A 388 5.92 -27.14 -4.11
CA ASN A 388 7.05 -27.43 -3.22
C ASN A 388 6.57 -27.69 -1.78
N LEU A 389 5.61 -26.93 -1.28
CA LEU A 389 5.02 -27.15 0.04
C LEU A 389 4.35 -28.53 0.16
N LYS A 390 3.67 -29.00 -0.89
CA LYS A 390 3.05 -30.33 -0.94
C LYS A 390 4.06 -31.48 -0.99
N THR A 391 5.12 -31.31 -1.78
CA THR A 391 6.07 -32.39 -2.08
C THR A 391 7.27 -32.46 -1.16
N LYS A 392 7.78 -31.30 -0.70
CA LYS A 392 8.99 -31.19 0.13
C LYS A 392 8.69 -30.77 1.56
N GLY A 393 7.50 -30.18 1.83
CA GLY A 393 7.16 -29.57 3.11
C GLY A 393 7.68 -28.14 3.28
N TYR A 394 8.36 -27.59 2.27
CA TYR A 394 8.85 -26.20 2.31
C TYR A 394 9.13 -25.67 0.89
N HIS A 395 9.23 -24.33 0.78
CA HIS A 395 9.75 -23.64 -0.40
C HIS A 395 10.88 -22.71 0.01
N GLU A 396 12.01 -22.81 -0.68
CA GLU A 396 13.21 -21.99 -0.49
C GLU A 396 13.26 -20.90 -1.56
N PHE A 397 13.49 -19.67 -1.15
CA PHE A 397 13.62 -18.50 -2.02
C PHE A 397 15.09 -18.17 -2.28
N GLU A 398 15.36 -17.39 -3.35
CA GLU A 398 16.73 -17.02 -3.75
C GLU A 398 17.52 -16.26 -2.68
N ASN A 399 16.84 -15.52 -1.80
CA ASN A 399 17.45 -14.83 -0.67
C ASN A 399 17.77 -15.74 0.54
N GLY A 400 17.54 -17.04 0.41
CA GLY A 400 17.77 -18.05 1.47
C GLY A 400 16.63 -18.20 2.47
N ASN A 401 15.59 -17.38 2.41
CA ASN A 401 14.41 -17.56 3.25
C ASN A 401 13.61 -18.79 2.83
N ILE A 402 13.03 -19.45 3.82
CA ILE A 402 12.20 -20.63 3.64
C ILE A 402 10.78 -20.36 4.13
N LEU A 403 9.79 -20.64 3.27
CA LEU A 403 8.41 -20.77 3.71
C LEU A 403 8.14 -22.25 4.04
N PRO A 404 7.98 -22.60 5.33
CA PRO A 404 7.70 -23.97 5.73
C PRO A 404 6.21 -24.31 5.65
N ALA A 405 5.86 -25.58 5.51
CA ALA A 405 4.50 -26.07 5.62
C ALA A 405 3.94 -25.89 7.04
N TYR A 406 4.78 -25.99 8.03
CA TYR A 406 4.45 -25.90 9.47
C TYR A 406 5.43 -24.96 10.16
N ILE A 407 4.94 -24.26 11.18
CA ILE A 407 5.72 -23.49 12.14
C ILE A 407 5.50 -24.06 13.53
N TRP A 408 6.33 -23.65 14.48
CA TRP A 408 6.24 -24.08 15.87
C TRP A 408 5.78 -22.90 16.73
N THR A 409 4.68 -23.08 17.45
CA THR A 409 4.08 -22.01 18.24
C THR A 409 3.92 -22.40 19.69
N LYS A 410 4.09 -21.43 20.58
CA LYS A 410 3.89 -21.61 22.03
C LYS A 410 3.18 -20.39 22.58
N GLN A 411 2.12 -20.62 23.36
CA GLN A 411 1.52 -19.54 24.13
C GLN A 411 2.43 -19.20 25.33
N VAL A 412 2.70 -17.92 25.49
CA VAL A 412 3.47 -17.37 26.61
C VAL A 412 2.65 -16.32 27.34
N ALA A 413 2.99 -16.01 28.59
CA ALA A 413 2.30 -14.99 29.37
C ALA A 413 2.30 -13.65 28.62
N GLY A 414 1.24 -12.86 28.77
CA GLY A 414 1.16 -11.54 28.16
C GLY A 414 2.37 -10.69 28.54
N ALA A 415 3.04 -10.18 27.52
CA ALA A 415 4.15 -9.26 27.70
C ALA A 415 3.62 -7.83 27.86
N LYS A 416 4.37 -7.00 28.56
CA LYS A 416 4.16 -5.54 28.55
C LYS A 416 4.12 -5.05 27.12
N LEU A 417 3.39 -3.96 26.89
CA LEU A 417 3.55 -3.20 25.69
C LEU A 417 5.02 -2.75 25.61
N THR A 418 5.81 -3.51 24.92
CA THR A 418 7.19 -3.16 24.69
C THR A 418 7.26 -2.62 23.26
N TYR A 419 7.41 -1.31 23.15
CA TYR A 419 7.88 -0.70 21.92
C TYR A 419 9.32 -1.13 21.59
N ASP A 420 9.90 -1.92 22.45
CA ASP A 420 11.31 -2.29 22.55
C ASP A 420 11.66 -3.59 21.82
N CYS A 421 10.72 -4.13 21.07
CA CYS A 421 10.85 -5.48 20.54
C CYS A 421 11.55 -5.50 19.19
N THR A 422 12.79 -5.16 19.20
CA THR A 422 13.71 -5.31 18.07
C THR A 422 14.66 -6.49 18.26
N ASP A 423 14.65 -7.14 19.43
CA ASP A 423 15.49 -8.29 19.66
C ASP A 423 14.92 -9.51 18.92
N GLU A 424 15.58 -9.92 17.85
CA GLU A 424 15.24 -11.12 17.07
C GLU A 424 15.31 -12.41 17.91
N ASN A 425 16.00 -12.34 19.05
CA ASN A 425 16.11 -13.45 20.00
C ASN A 425 15.00 -13.44 21.05
N ASP A 426 14.13 -12.41 21.07
CA ASP A 426 12.99 -12.41 21.99
C ASP A 426 11.99 -13.49 21.56
N PRO A 427 11.75 -14.53 22.38
CA PRO A 427 10.89 -15.65 21.99
C PRO A 427 9.41 -15.26 21.91
N VAL A 428 9.02 -14.11 22.46
CA VAL A 428 7.63 -13.61 22.45
C VAL A 428 7.36 -12.76 21.23
N LEU A 429 8.36 -12.00 20.79
CA LEU A 429 8.19 -10.89 19.87
C LEU A 429 8.74 -11.17 18.48
N PHE A 430 9.57 -12.16 18.35
CA PHE A 430 9.99 -12.67 17.06
C PHE A 430 8.86 -13.47 16.39
N PRO A 431 8.56 -13.26 15.10
CA PRO A 431 9.22 -12.30 14.23
C PRO A 431 8.49 -10.94 14.20
N GLY A 432 9.24 -9.87 14.40
CA GLY A 432 8.89 -8.55 13.92
C GLY A 432 8.03 -7.66 14.82
N TRP A 433 7.76 -6.49 14.28
CA TRP A 433 7.11 -5.36 14.91
C TRP A 433 5.60 -5.54 15.06
N ARG A 434 5.16 -6.41 15.91
CA ARG A 434 3.76 -6.51 16.30
C ARG A 434 3.53 -5.81 17.63
N GLY A 435 2.37 -5.20 17.80
CA GLY A 435 1.93 -4.70 19.10
C GLY A 435 1.64 -5.89 20.01
N VAL A 436 2.34 -5.95 21.12
CA VAL A 436 2.17 -6.94 22.16
C VAL A 436 1.68 -6.23 23.41
N LEU A 437 0.55 -6.66 23.96
CA LEU A 437 -0.10 -5.98 25.07
C LEU A 437 -0.27 -6.91 26.27
N ASP A 438 0.05 -6.41 27.44
CA ASP A 438 -0.53 -6.87 28.69
C ASP A 438 -1.73 -6.00 29.03
N PHE A 439 -2.91 -6.44 28.70
CA PHE A 439 -4.14 -5.67 28.95
C PHE A 439 -4.39 -5.47 30.45
N ALA A 440 -3.95 -6.42 31.31
CA ALA A 440 -4.10 -6.29 32.75
C ALA A 440 -3.22 -5.16 33.33
N GLU A 441 -1.99 -5.02 32.84
CA GLU A 441 -1.12 -3.89 33.23
C GLU A 441 -1.68 -2.53 32.77
N LEU A 442 -2.43 -2.52 31.67
CA LEU A 442 -3.13 -1.33 31.18
C LEU A 442 -4.43 -1.06 31.96
N GLY A 443 -4.79 -1.91 32.94
CA GLY A 443 -6.05 -1.80 33.68
C GLY A 443 -7.28 -2.14 32.85
N LEU A 444 -7.12 -2.87 31.75
CA LEU A 444 -8.21 -3.23 30.83
C LEU A 444 -8.72 -4.64 31.11
N SER A 445 -10.05 -4.80 31.09
CA SER A 445 -10.67 -6.11 31.19
C SER A 445 -10.64 -6.83 29.84
N VAL A 446 -10.16 -8.07 29.84
CA VAL A 446 -10.27 -9.00 28.71
C VAL A 446 -11.12 -10.21 29.11
N ASN A 447 -11.83 -10.76 28.15
CA ASN A 447 -12.64 -11.97 28.33
C ASN A 447 -11.78 -13.24 28.21
N GLY A 448 -10.71 -13.36 28.99
CA GLY A 448 -9.83 -14.52 28.93
C GLY A 448 -8.45 -14.27 29.50
N THR A 449 -7.54 -15.17 29.19
CA THR A 449 -6.14 -15.08 29.54
C THR A 449 -5.40 -14.32 28.45
N ASN A 450 -4.70 -13.26 28.79
CA ASN A 450 -3.87 -12.51 27.86
C ASN A 450 -2.57 -13.27 27.58
N HIS A 451 -2.51 -13.95 26.43
CA HIS A 451 -1.32 -14.68 25.98
C HIS A 451 -0.76 -14.07 24.71
N ASN A 452 0.56 -14.11 24.59
CA ASN A 452 1.27 -13.86 23.34
C ASN A 452 1.70 -15.19 22.71
N THR A 453 2.09 -15.17 21.45
CA THR A 453 2.50 -16.36 20.71
C THR A 453 3.97 -16.25 20.32
N ALA A 454 4.81 -17.09 20.93
CA ALA A 454 6.17 -17.32 20.47
C ALA A 454 6.15 -18.21 19.22
N ILE A 455 6.97 -17.89 18.22
CA ILE A 455 7.04 -18.60 16.94
C ILE A 455 8.48 -18.99 16.66
N LYS A 456 8.69 -20.24 16.25
CA LYS A 456 9.97 -20.78 15.74
C LYS A 456 9.75 -21.40 14.36
N GLY A 457 10.78 -21.41 13.54
CA GLY A 457 10.72 -22.01 12.21
C GLY A 457 9.89 -21.19 11.20
N LEU A 458 9.76 -19.86 11.36
CA LEU A 458 9.00 -19.05 10.39
C LEU A 458 9.73 -18.88 9.06
N PHE A 459 11.06 -18.72 9.11
CA PHE A 459 11.92 -18.53 7.93
C PHE A 459 12.87 -19.70 7.67
N GLU A 460 12.71 -20.79 8.42
CA GLU A 460 13.50 -22.01 8.29
C GLU A 460 12.60 -23.26 8.31
N TYR A 461 13.07 -24.35 7.75
CA TYR A 461 12.34 -25.62 7.79
C TYR A 461 12.86 -26.50 8.93
N ILE A 462 12.01 -26.73 9.93
CA ILE A 462 12.25 -27.68 11.01
C ILE A 462 11.43 -28.93 10.71
N ALA A 463 12.10 -30.02 10.29
CA ALA A 463 11.41 -31.25 9.93
C ALA A 463 10.67 -31.82 11.16
N PRO A 464 9.41 -32.25 11.01
CA PRO A 464 8.58 -32.68 12.16
C PRO A 464 9.13 -33.87 12.96
N ASP A 465 10.01 -34.67 12.37
CA ASP A 465 10.64 -35.86 12.92
C ASP A 465 12.13 -35.63 13.31
N SER A 466 12.58 -34.39 13.32
CA SER A 466 13.95 -34.01 13.68
C SER A 466 14.17 -33.93 15.20
N GLU A 467 15.43 -33.98 15.60
CA GLU A 467 15.85 -33.75 16.99
C GLU A 467 15.40 -32.34 17.46
N THR A 468 15.57 -31.31 16.62
CA THR A 468 15.11 -29.96 16.91
C THR A 468 13.60 -29.89 17.15
N ALA A 469 12.80 -30.62 16.39
CA ALA A 469 11.35 -30.68 16.60
C ALA A 469 11.01 -31.31 17.96
N ALA A 470 11.72 -32.41 18.34
CA ALA A 470 11.52 -33.04 19.63
C ALA A 470 11.93 -32.13 20.80
N GLU A 471 13.01 -31.34 20.65
CA GLU A 471 13.42 -30.35 21.65
C GLU A 471 12.34 -29.25 21.80
N LEU A 472 11.81 -28.73 20.70
CA LEU A 472 10.74 -27.74 20.75
C LEU A 472 9.47 -28.28 21.41
N GLU A 473 9.08 -29.53 21.12
CA GLU A 473 7.95 -30.18 21.79
C GLU A 473 8.18 -30.30 23.29
N ALA A 474 9.41 -30.67 23.71
CA ALA A 474 9.79 -30.76 25.12
C ALA A 474 9.76 -29.37 25.82
N GLU A 475 10.05 -28.31 25.10
CA GLU A 475 9.91 -26.92 25.56
C GLU A 475 8.45 -26.42 25.57
N GLY A 476 7.50 -27.19 25.05
CA GLY A 476 6.08 -26.87 25.01
C GLY A 476 5.61 -26.12 23.76
N TYR A 477 6.40 -26.12 22.71
CA TYR A 477 5.92 -25.69 21.39
C TYR A 477 5.05 -26.77 20.76
N VAL A 478 4.09 -26.34 19.94
CA VAL A 478 3.23 -27.23 19.16
C VAL A 478 3.41 -26.94 17.67
N LYS A 479 3.43 -28.02 16.88
CA LYS A 479 3.45 -27.93 15.43
C LYS A 479 2.14 -27.30 14.95
N THR A 480 2.23 -26.19 14.24
CA THR A 480 1.11 -25.39 13.78
C THR A 480 1.11 -25.31 12.25
N GLU A 481 -0.02 -25.56 11.63
CA GLU A 481 -0.15 -25.44 10.18
C GLU A 481 0.11 -24.01 9.73
N TRP A 482 0.87 -23.90 8.63
CA TRP A 482 1.21 -22.62 8.02
C TRP A 482 1.14 -22.71 6.48
N GLY A 483 2.24 -22.90 5.78
CA GLY A 483 2.27 -23.08 4.33
C GLY A 483 1.44 -24.25 3.81
N SER A 484 1.23 -25.29 4.63
CA SER A 484 0.32 -26.41 4.31
C SER A 484 -1.10 -25.92 4.01
N THR A 485 -1.60 -24.94 4.77
CA THR A 485 -2.94 -24.37 4.54
C THR A 485 -3.01 -23.53 3.26
N LEU A 486 -1.92 -22.84 2.89
CA LEU A 486 -1.81 -22.16 1.61
C LEU A 486 -1.86 -23.15 0.45
N ALA A 487 -1.04 -24.20 0.52
CA ALA A 487 -0.99 -25.26 -0.51
C ALA A 487 -2.34 -25.96 -0.69
N ALA A 488 -3.09 -26.17 0.40
CA ALA A 488 -4.44 -26.74 0.36
C ALA A 488 -5.49 -25.83 -0.29
N ASN A 489 -5.29 -24.50 -0.24
CA ASN A 489 -6.24 -23.50 -0.74
C ASN A 489 -5.73 -22.78 -1.99
N ILE A 490 -4.68 -23.27 -2.65
CA ILE A 490 -3.98 -22.52 -3.70
C ILE A 490 -4.89 -22.08 -4.86
N ASP A 491 -5.82 -22.92 -5.28
CA ASP A 491 -6.73 -22.61 -6.39
C ASP A 491 -7.61 -21.39 -6.08
N ILE A 492 -8.04 -21.22 -4.83
CA ILE A 492 -8.82 -20.05 -4.40
C ILE A 492 -7.93 -18.80 -4.40
N TYR A 493 -6.69 -18.92 -3.92
CA TYR A 493 -5.75 -17.80 -3.96
C TYR A 493 -5.46 -17.37 -5.40
N LEU A 494 -5.14 -18.32 -6.30
CA LEU A 494 -4.86 -18.04 -7.70
C LEU A 494 -6.06 -17.44 -8.43
N SER A 495 -7.28 -17.91 -8.15
CA SER A 495 -8.49 -17.38 -8.75
C SER A 495 -8.80 -15.93 -8.33
N ASN A 496 -8.29 -15.49 -7.17
CA ASN A 496 -8.44 -14.13 -6.66
C ASN A 496 -7.32 -13.18 -7.09
N ILE A 497 -6.21 -13.70 -7.64
CA ILE A 497 -5.13 -12.86 -8.19
C ILE A 497 -5.51 -12.42 -9.60
N LEU A 498 -6.17 -11.27 -9.70
CA LEU A 498 -6.51 -10.57 -10.95
C LEU A 498 -7.11 -11.51 -12.02
N PRO A 499 -8.31 -12.06 -11.81
CA PRO A 499 -8.89 -13.11 -12.65
C PRO A 499 -9.06 -12.71 -14.13
N GLY A 500 -9.09 -11.41 -14.44
CA GLY A 500 -9.16 -10.91 -15.82
C GLY A 500 -7.85 -10.92 -16.61
N ILE A 501 -6.73 -11.21 -15.96
CA ILE A 501 -5.40 -11.33 -16.60
C ILE A 501 -5.12 -12.80 -16.86
N THR A 502 -4.96 -13.17 -18.11
CA THR A 502 -4.73 -14.56 -18.55
C THR A 502 -3.41 -14.78 -19.29
N SER A 503 -2.75 -13.70 -19.68
CA SER A 503 -1.40 -13.69 -20.28
C SER A 503 -0.71 -12.36 -19.97
N GLU A 504 0.58 -12.25 -20.27
CA GLU A 504 1.36 -11.03 -20.12
C GLU A 504 0.88 -9.91 -21.05
N GLU A 505 0.28 -10.25 -22.20
CA GLU A 505 -0.30 -9.31 -23.14
C GLU A 505 -1.76 -8.94 -22.82
N SER A 506 -2.35 -9.46 -21.74
CA SER A 506 -3.70 -9.10 -21.36
C SER A 506 -3.82 -7.61 -21.09
N VAL A 507 -4.83 -6.95 -21.67
CA VAL A 507 -5.12 -5.54 -21.36
C VAL A 507 -5.68 -5.47 -19.95
N PRO A 508 -5.10 -4.70 -19.02
CA PRO A 508 -5.61 -4.55 -17.67
C PRO A 508 -6.98 -3.87 -17.65
N CYS A 509 -7.99 -4.50 -17.06
CA CYS A 509 -9.32 -3.92 -16.89
C CYS A 509 -9.62 -3.78 -15.40
N TYR A 510 -9.27 -2.64 -14.85
CA TYR A 510 -9.36 -2.32 -13.43
C TYR A 510 -10.38 -1.22 -13.13
N TYR A 511 -11.11 -0.74 -14.15
CA TYR A 511 -12.09 0.31 -13.98
C TYR A 511 -13.39 -0.18 -13.35
N TRP A 512 -14.00 0.69 -12.58
CA TRP A 512 -15.35 0.53 -12.06
C TRP A 512 -16.36 1.04 -13.09
N PRO A 513 -17.55 0.41 -13.16
CA PRO A 513 -18.59 0.89 -14.05
C PRO A 513 -19.14 2.24 -13.57
N ILE A 514 -19.40 3.11 -14.53
CA ILE A 514 -20.15 4.34 -14.28
C ILE A 514 -21.58 3.93 -13.85
N PRO A 515 -22.16 4.55 -12.81
CA PRO A 515 -23.48 4.19 -12.34
C PRO A 515 -24.56 4.29 -13.42
N TYR A 516 -25.48 3.34 -13.44
CA TYR A 516 -26.56 3.28 -14.42
C TYR A 516 -27.38 4.58 -14.51
N GLU A 517 -27.67 5.21 -13.37
CA GLU A 517 -28.38 6.48 -13.33
C GLU A 517 -27.66 7.58 -14.12
N THR A 518 -26.35 7.68 -13.99
CA THR A 518 -25.53 8.63 -14.76
C THR A 518 -25.61 8.32 -16.26
N ILE A 519 -25.53 7.05 -16.64
CA ILE A 519 -25.65 6.61 -18.04
C ILE A 519 -27.04 6.97 -18.60
N SER A 520 -28.10 6.62 -17.90
CA SER A 520 -29.47 6.84 -18.36
C SER A 520 -29.82 8.32 -18.47
N GLN A 521 -29.38 9.16 -17.54
CA GLN A 521 -29.63 10.60 -17.56
C GLN A 521 -28.87 11.31 -18.67
N SER A 522 -27.73 10.78 -19.13
CA SER A 522 -26.94 11.34 -20.22
C SER A 522 -27.56 11.21 -21.61
N LYS A 523 -28.72 10.59 -21.74
CA LYS A 523 -29.40 10.31 -23.03
C LYS A 523 -28.49 9.53 -24.01
N GLY A 524 -27.66 8.63 -23.51
CA GLY A 524 -26.77 7.77 -24.29
C GLY A 524 -25.40 8.40 -24.64
N LYS A 525 -25.09 9.61 -24.16
CA LYS A 525 -23.78 10.24 -24.38
C LYS A 525 -22.69 9.72 -23.46
N VAL A 526 -23.06 9.22 -22.29
CA VAL A 526 -22.16 8.51 -21.37
C VAL A 526 -22.41 7.02 -21.50
N THR A 527 -21.35 6.27 -21.73
CA THR A 527 -21.40 4.81 -21.83
C THR A 527 -20.23 4.20 -21.08
N ASN A 528 -20.43 3.02 -20.49
CA ASN A 528 -19.32 2.22 -20.00
C ASN A 528 -18.46 1.72 -21.18
N GLY A 529 -17.15 1.79 -21.04
CA GLY A 529 -16.18 1.17 -21.92
C GLY A 529 -15.62 -0.12 -21.34
N TYR A 530 -14.51 -0.59 -21.91
CA TYR A 530 -13.65 -1.65 -21.36
C TYR A 530 -14.35 -3.00 -21.17
N GLY A 531 -15.45 -3.25 -21.88
CA GLY A 531 -16.27 -4.46 -21.68
C GLY A 531 -17.14 -4.45 -20.42
N LEU A 532 -17.25 -3.32 -19.74
CA LEU A 532 -18.11 -3.17 -18.56
C LEU A 532 -19.61 -3.12 -18.95
N PRO A 533 -20.51 -3.57 -18.07
CA PRO A 533 -21.96 -3.57 -18.38
C PRO A 533 -22.50 -2.15 -18.54
N GLN A 534 -23.49 -2.00 -19.41
CA GLN A 534 -24.19 -0.73 -19.65
C GLN A 534 -25.40 -0.55 -18.72
N GLN A 535 -25.71 -1.57 -17.91
CA GLN A 535 -26.87 -1.59 -17.00
C GLN A 535 -26.46 -2.05 -15.62
#